data_5b2ab2f8e1af6406c41b1391b11d49ea
#
_entry.id   5b2ab2f8e1af6406c41b1391b11d49ea
#
_cell.length_a   1.000
_cell.length_b   1.000
_cell.length_c   1.000
_cell.angle_alpha   90.00
_cell.angle_beta   90.00
_cell.angle_gamma   90.00
#
_symmetry.space_group_name_H-M   'P 1'
#
loop_
_entity.id
_entity.type
_entity.pdbx_description
1 polymer ?
#
loop_
_entity_poly.entity_id
_entity_poly.type
_entity_poly.pdbx_seq_one_letter_code
_entity_poly.pdbx_strand_id
1 'polypeptide(L)'
;AEVVLQQARLADGVQCSILAAYPQAVRTRAVKLLLSEIRAPKLSARHIDAVDRLLFSACPSACISLPGGYTARREYDRLLLTTDSPASFEPVVLSIGESAVLQPSGLRVFCEWQENFSEIQNTLSTFAVKCDTIGSTTQILFRPRRAHDEMRVSGGRKTLKKLMIDRKIPLSRRSLLPVAADEHGILGVYGIGVNLDRAAAPGDRAVIIRIEELEKEDSLYD
;
A
#
# COMPACT_ATOMS: atom_id res chain seq x y z
N ALA A 1 -27.57 10.66 15.15
CA ALA A 1 -26.34 10.84 14.34
C ALA A 1 -25.09 10.45 15.12
N GLU A 2 -24.95 10.91 16.37
CA GLU A 2 -23.78 10.56 17.23
C GLU A 2 -23.68 9.05 17.45
N VAL A 3 -24.76 8.39 17.86
CA VAL A 3 -24.80 6.93 18.04
C VAL A 3 -24.42 6.21 16.73
N VAL A 4 -24.94 6.68 15.60
CA VAL A 4 -24.65 6.11 14.29
C VAL A 4 -23.17 6.28 13.91
N LEU A 5 -22.61 7.46 14.17
CA LEU A 5 -21.19 7.72 13.96
C LEU A 5 -20.33 6.82 14.83
N GLN A 6 -20.71 6.63 16.09
CA GLN A 6 -19.99 5.75 17.02
C GLN A 6 -20.03 4.29 16.58
N GLN A 7 -21.17 3.80 16.08
CA GLN A 7 -21.28 2.45 15.53
C GLN A 7 -20.43 2.23 14.28
N ALA A 8 -20.30 3.27 13.46
CA ALA A 8 -19.49 3.21 12.24
C ALA A 8 -17.98 3.43 12.49
N ARG A 9 -17.57 3.80 13.72
CA ARG A 9 -16.19 4.18 14.05
C ARG A 9 -15.23 3.01 13.91
N LEU A 10 -14.10 3.27 13.26
CA LEU A 10 -12.93 2.41 13.16
C LEU A 10 -11.74 3.12 13.80
N ALA A 11 -10.63 2.43 13.99
CA ALA A 11 -9.42 3.02 14.58
C ALA A 11 -8.90 4.23 13.77
N ASP A 12 -9.05 4.18 12.44
CA ASP A 12 -8.49 5.16 11.51
C ASP A 12 -9.56 5.86 10.62
N GLY A 13 -10.84 5.73 10.95
CA GLY A 13 -11.91 6.31 10.14
C GLY A 13 -13.30 5.80 10.48
N VAL A 14 -14.17 5.71 9.48
CA VAL A 14 -15.54 5.20 9.65
C VAL A 14 -15.92 4.22 8.55
N GLN A 15 -16.77 3.26 8.87
CA GLN A 15 -17.27 2.25 7.94
C GLN A 15 -18.41 2.82 7.07
N CYS A 16 -18.20 2.83 5.75
CA CYS A 16 -19.14 3.41 4.79
C CYS A 16 -20.49 2.67 4.79
N SER A 17 -20.50 1.34 4.80
CA SER A 17 -21.71 0.52 4.75
C SER A 17 -22.64 0.78 5.94
N ILE A 18 -22.10 0.98 7.14
CA ILE A 18 -22.90 1.32 8.31
C ILE A 18 -23.57 2.69 8.15
N LEU A 19 -22.80 3.72 7.74
CA LEU A 19 -23.39 5.04 7.53
C LEU A 19 -24.41 5.02 6.38
N ALA A 20 -24.12 4.32 5.29
CA ALA A 20 -24.99 4.24 4.11
C ALA A 20 -26.35 3.60 4.39
N ALA A 21 -26.46 2.76 5.42
CA ALA A 21 -27.72 2.12 5.82
C ALA A 21 -28.76 3.09 6.43
N TYR A 22 -28.36 4.31 6.79
CA TYR A 22 -29.24 5.27 7.44
C TYR A 22 -29.84 6.29 6.45
N PRO A 23 -31.01 6.88 6.77
CA PRO A 23 -31.60 7.95 5.97
C PRO A 23 -30.63 9.14 5.80
N GLN A 24 -30.74 9.84 4.67
CA GLN A 24 -29.85 10.96 4.33
C GLN A 24 -29.73 12.01 5.43
N ALA A 25 -30.83 12.38 6.07
CA ALA A 25 -30.84 13.39 7.15
C ALA A 25 -29.97 12.98 8.36
N VAL A 26 -29.96 11.68 8.71
CA VAL A 26 -29.14 11.14 9.80
C VAL A 26 -27.68 11.05 9.36
N ARG A 27 -27.46 10.57 8.16
CA ARG A 27 -26.16 10.32 7.55
C ARG A 27 -25.37 11.62 7.33
N THR A 28 -25.99 12.66 6.72
CA THR A 28 -25.35 13.96 6.53
C THR A 28 -25.02 14.64 7.85
N ARG A 29 -25.83 14.42 8.90
CA ARG A 29 -25.53 14.92 10.24
C ARG A 29 -24.36 14.18 10.89
N ALA A 30 -24.24 12.87 10.67
CA ALA A 30 -23.08 12.07 11.11
C ALA A 30 -21.79 12.50 10.36
N VAL A 31 -21.86 12.72 9.05
CA VAL A 31 -20.76 13.27 8.26
C VAL A 31 -20.34 14.67 8.74
N LYS A 32 -21.30 15.53 9.07
CA LYS A 32 -21.01 16.85 9.65
C LYS A 32 -20.25 16.74 10.97
N LEU A 33 -20.67 15.84 11.86
CA LEU A 33 -19.98 15.59 13.13
C LEU A 33 -18.54 15.08 12.87
N LEU A 34 -18.39 14.10 12.00
CA LEU A 34 -17.08 13.57 11.61
C LEU A 34 -16.16 14.67 11.07
N LEU A 35 -16.66 15.53 10.18
CA LEU A 35 -15.91 16.66 9.62
C LEU A 35 -15.58 17.73 10.66
N SER A 36 -16.40 17.91 11.71
CA SER A 36 -16.10 18.87 12.77
C SER A 36 -14.88 18.48 13.62
N GLU A 37 -14.54 17.19 13.67
CA GLU A 37 -13.39 16.69 14.44
C GLU A 37 -12.05 17.15 13.86
N ILE A 38 -11.95 17.29 12.54
CA ILE A 38 -10.70 17.70 11.86
C ILE A 38 -10.43 19.20 11.93
N ARG A 39 -11.36 20.00 12.51
CA ARG A 39 -11.22 21.45 12.63
C ARG A 39 -10.83 22.17 11.33
N ALA A 40 -11.22 21.61 10.18
CA ALA A 40 -10.90 22.20 8.88
C ALA A 40 -11.58 23.59 8.75
N PRO A 41 -10.85 24.61 8.30
CA PRO A 41 -11.42 25.93 8.13
C PRO A 41 -12.45 25.94 6.99
N LYS A 42 -13.50 26.77 7.13
CA LYS A 42 -14.48 27.04 6.06
C LYS A 42 -15.18 25.80 5.46
N LEU A 43 -15.46 24.78 6.27
CA LEU A 43 -16.33 23.69 5.86
C LEU A 43 -17.73 24.21 5.54
N SER A 44 -18.29 23.79 4.41
CA SER A 44 -19.60 24.21 3.90
C SER A 44 -20.51 23.00 3.66
N ALA A 45 -21.80 23.24 3.46
CA ALA A 45 -22.76 22.19 3.11
C ALA A 45 -22.32 21.38 1.87
N ARG A 46 -21.68 22.05 0.89
CA ARG A 46 -21.12 21.37 -0.31
C ARG A 46 -20.12 20.27 0.04
N HIS A 47 -19.27 20.51 1.04
CA HIS A 47 -18.29 19.51 1.47
C HIS A 47 -18.97 18.32 2.17
N ILE A 48 -19.99 18.59 3.01
CA ILE A 48 -20.79 17.55 3.65
C ILE A 48 -21.49 16.69 2.60
N ASP A 49 -22.14 17.29 1.62
CA ASP A 49 -22.83 16.60 0.53
C ASP A 49 -21.86 15.80 -0.35
N ALA A 50 -20.67 16.34 -0.59
CA ALA A 50 -19.65 15.65 -1.38
C ALA A 50 -19.13 14.41 -0.63
N VAL A 51 -18.87 14.51 0.67
CA VAL A 51 -18.45 13.36 1.50
C VAL A 51 -19.58 12.36 1.66
N ASP A 52 -20.84 12.79 1.79
CA ASP A 52 -22.00 11.89 1.81
C ASP A 52 -22.09 11.07 0.52
N ARG A 53 -21.93 11.71 -0.64
CA ARG A 53 -21.87 11.00 -1.93
C ARG A 53 -20.71 10.03 -2.05
N LEU A 54 -19.59 10.32 -1.41
CA LEU A 54 -18.42 9.45 -1.40
C LEU A 54 -18.71 8.10 -0.75
N LEU A 55 -19.65 8.04 0.22
CA LEU A 55 -20.09 6.79 0.86
C LEU A 55 -20.69 5.79 -0.14
N PHE A 56 -21.23 6.25 -1.27
CA PHE A 56 -21.87 5.44 -2.32
C PHE A 56 -21.03 5.33 -3.59
N SER A 57 -19.82 5.86 -3.59
CA SER A 57 -18.98 5.83 -4.79
C SER A 57 -18.71 4.40 -5.25
N ALA A 58 -18.93 4.11 -6.52
CA ALA A 58 -18.54 2.84 -7.15
C ALA A 58 -16.99 2.69 -7.23
N CYS A 59 -16.25 3.82 -7.18
CA CYS A 59 -14.81 3.79 -7.15
C CYS A 59 -14.31 3.54 -5.71
N PRO A 60 -13.65 2.41 -5.45
CA PRO A 60 -13.23 2.03 -4.10
C PRO A 60 -12.08 2.89 -3.55
N SER A 61 -11.52 3.79 -4.35
CA SER A 61 -10.43 4.70 -3.97
C SER A 61 -10.74 6.14 -4.32
N ALA A 62 -12.02 6.52 -4.35
CA ALA A 62 -12.44 7.89 -4.60
C ALA A 62 -12.01 8.82 -3.46
N CYS A 63 -11.66 10.05 -3.79
CA CYS A 63 -11.27 11.06 -2.81
C CYS A 63 -11.82 12.44 -3.16
N ILE A 64 -11.91 13.29 -2.16
CA ILE A 64 -12.39 14.67 -2.25
C ILE A 64 -11.47 15.55 -1.43
N SER A 65 -10.95 16.61 -2.04
CA SER A 65 -10.19 17.61 -1.31
C SER A 65 -11.13 18.48 -0.46
N LEU A 66 -10.72 18.70 0.77
CA LEU A 66 -11.41 19.54 1.75
C LEU A 66 -10.55 20.76 2.09
N PRO A 67 -11.15 21.84 2.61
CA PRO A 67 -10.39 23.00 3.06
C PRO A 67 -9.34 22.67 4.12
N GLY A 68 -8.28 23.46 4.17
CA GLY A 68 -7.20 23.29 5.15
C GLY A 68 -6.23 22.13 4.82
N GLY A 69 -6.18 21.69 3.57
CA GLY A 69 -5.29 20.60 3.14
C GLY A 69 -5.80 19.19 3.49
N TYR A 70 -7.01 19.10 4.04
CA TYR A 70 -7.61 17.80 4.34
C TYR A 70 -8.13 17.10 3.07
N THR A 71 -8.18 15.79 3.12
CA THR A 71 -8.74 14.93 2.08
C THR A 71 -9.67 13.90 2.71
N ALA A 72 -10.92 13.84 2.26
CA ALA A 72 -11.80 12.71 2.51
C ALA A 72 -11.55 11.65 1.45
N ARG A 73 -11.20 10.43 1.87
CA ARG A 73 -10.85 9.32 0.97
C ARG A 73 -11.68 8.10 1.32
N ARG A 74 -12.27 7.51 0.31
CA ARG A 74 -12.86 6.18 0.44
C ARG A 74 -11.79 5.12 0.14
N GLU A 75 -11.61 4.17 1.03
CA GLU A 75 -10.79 2.98 0.82
C GLU A 75 -11.66 1.74 1.04
N TYR A 76 -12.20 1.23 -0.06
CA TYR A 76 -13.20 0.15 -0.06
C TYR A 76 -14.44 0.52 0.77
N ASP A 77 -14.63 -0.11 1.95
CA ASP A 77 -15.73 0.18 2.86
C ASP A 77 -15.35 1.15 4.00
N ARG A 78 -14.22 1.86 3.86
CA ARG A 78 -13.75 2.84 4.85
C ARG A 78 -13.77 4.25 4.28
N LEU A 79 -14.18 5.20 5.08
CA LEU A 79 -14.00 6.64 4.84
C LEU A 79 -12.95 7.17 5.82
N LEU A 80 -11.88 7.71 5.27
CA LEU A 80 -10.74 8.27 6.01
C LEU A 80 -10.71 9.78 5.80
N LEU A 81 -10.33 10.51 6.86
CA LEU A 81 -10.00 11.94 6.79
C LEU A 81 -8.51 12.11 7.07
N THR A 82 -7.76 12.61 6.10
CA THR A 82 -6.30 12.75 6.19
C THR A 82 -5.85 14.14 5.75
N THR A 83 -4.72 14.58 6.26
CA THR A 83 -4.04 15.81 5.80
C THR A 83 -2.95 15.52 4.78
N ASP A 84 -2.59 14.22 4.59
CA ASP A 84 -1.37 13.86 3.89
C ASP A 84 -1.62 13.40 2.45
N SER A 85 -0.69 13.75 1.58
CA SER A 85 -0.40 12.93 0.41
C SER A 85 -0.05 11.52 0.86
N PRO A 86 -0.38 10.48 0.08
CA PRO A 86 -0.01 9.13 0.46
C PRO A 86 1.49 9.07 0.77
N ALA A 87 1.81 8.66 2.00
CA ALA A 87 3.19 8.48 2.40
C ALA A 87 3.94 7.62 1.38
N SER A 88 5.19 7.96 1.13
CA SER A 88 6.10 7.23 0.25
C SER A 88 7.45 7.14 0.93
N PHE A 89 8.26 6.18 0.56
CA PHE A 89 9.63 6.07 1.04
C PHE A 89 10.62 6.48 -0.04
N GLU A 90 11.80 6.93 0.37
CA GLU A 90 12.89 7.25 -0.54
C GLU A 90 13.51 5.95 -1.11
N PRO A 91 13.84 5.93 -2.41
CA PRO A 91 14.49 4.78 -3.02
C PRO A 91 15.81 4.44 -2.33
N VAL A 92 16.05 3.15 -2.08
CA VAL A 92 17.27 2.63 -1.47
C VAL A 92 17.90 1.61 -2.41
N VAL A 93 19.20 1.73 -2.62
CA VAL A 93 20.00 0.76 -3.38
C VAL A 93 20.77 -0.10 -2.38
N LEU A 94 20.66 -1.42 -2.52
CA LEU A 94 21.40 -2.39 -1.72
C LEU A 94 22.30 -3.24 -2.60
N SER A 95 23.51 -3.46 -2.15
CA SER A 95 24.36 -4.54 -2.65
C SER A 95 23.88 -5.88 -2.08
N ILE A 96 24.15 -6.96 -2.77
CA ILE A 96 23.78 -8.29 -2.28
C ILE A 96 24.65 -8.62 -1.05
N GLY A 97 24.02 -9.05 0.02
CA GLY A 97 24.62 -9.22 1.36
C GLY A 97 24.25 -8.11 2.35
N GLU A 98 23.57 -7.05 1.88
CA GLU A 98 23.18 -5.93 2.73
C GLU A 98 21.69 -5.96 3.10
N SER A 99 21.34 -5.13 4.07
CA SER A 99 19.97 -4.88 4.50
C SER A 99 19.71 -3.41 4.78
N ALA A 100 18.47 -2.96 4.63
CA ALA A 100 18.06 -1.62 5.01
C ALA A 100 16.63 -1.58 5.55
N VAL A 101 16.32 -0.52 6.30
CA VAL A 101 14.97 -0.21 6.77
C VAL A 101 14.40 0.91 5.92
N LEU A 102 13.23 0.66 5.33
CA LEU A 102 12.51 1.63 4.50
C LEU A 102 11.56 2.46 5.36
N GLN A 103 11.89 3.73 5.57
CA GLN A 103 11.02 4.66 6.30
C GLN A 103 10.16 5.47 5.31
N PRO A 104 8.88 5.74 5.58
CA PRO A 104 8.11 5.40 6.78
C PRO A 104 7.33 4.06 6.67
N SER A 105 7.68 3.18 5.74
CA SER A 105 6.93 1.92 5.53
C SER A 105 7.04 0.95 6.72
N GLY A 106 8.09 1.07 7.54
CA GLY A 106 8.37 0.13 8.63
C GLY A 106 8.79 -1.26 8.14
N LEU A 107 9.28 -1.35 6.92
CA LEU A 107 9.72 -2.60 6.32
C LEU A 107 11.25 -2.67 6.30
N ARG A 108 11.81 -3.84 6.64
CA ARG A 108 13.21 -4.16 6.48
C ARG A 108 13.37 -5.05 5.25
N VAL A 109 14.35 -4.75 4.42
CA VAL A 109 14.68 -5.49 3.20
C VAL A 109 16.06 -6.10 3.31
N PHE A 110 16.21 -7.33 2.82
CA PHE A 110 17.45 -8.10 2.81
C PHE A 110 17.67 -8.67 1.42
N CYS A 111 18.94 -8.75 1.01
CA CYS A 111 19.35 -9.40 -0.23
C CYS A 111 20.52 -10.32 0.07
N GLU A 112 20.41 -11.61 -0.24
CA GLU A 112 21.48 -12.56 -0.01
C GLU A 112 21.67 -13.52 -1.18
N TRP A 113 22.91 -13.99 -1.40
CA TRP A 113 23.20 -15.05 -2.35
C TRP A 113 22.79 -16.39 -1.79
N GLN A 114 22.23 -17.22 -2.67
CA GLN A 114 22.06 -18.65 -2.39
C GLN A 114 22.57 -19.46 -3.56
N GLU A 115 23.61 -20.24 -3.30
CA GLU A 115 24.09 -21.26 -4.22
C GLU A 115 23.27 -22.56 -4.03
N ASN A 116 23.02 -23.28 -5.12
CA ASN A 116 22.21 -24.51 -5.11
C ASN A 116 20.82 -24.32 -4.48
N PHE A 117 20.07 -23.38 -5.07
CA PHE A 117 18.68 -23.16 -4.73
C PHE A 117 17.88 -24.47 -4.86
N SER A 118 17.54 -25.11 -3.72
CA SER A 118 16.82 -26.38 -3.71
C SER A 118 15.32 -26.17 -3.64
N GLU A 119 14.84 -25.32 -2.76
CA GLU A 119 13.43 -24.97 -2.65
C GLU A 119 13.22 -23.79 -1.68
N ILE A 120 13.03 -22.58 -2.19
CA ILE A 120 12.39 -21.53 -1.41
C ILE A 120 10.99 -21.37 -1.97
N GLN A 121 9.98 -21.48 -1.13
CA GLN A 121 8.64 -21.10 -1.53
C GLN A 121 8.63 -19.60 -1.76
N ASN A 122 8.51 -19.18 -3.03
CA ASN A 122 8.23 -17.80 -3.34
C ASN A 122 6.93 -17.38 -2.64
N THR A 123 7.04 -16.42 -1.73
CA THR A 123 5.91 -15.89 -0.96
C THR A 123 5.60 -14.46 -1.39
N LEU A 124 4.70 -13.80 -0.68
CA LEU A 124 4.40 -12.38 -0.89
C LEU A 124 5.49 -11.45 -0.33
N SER A 125 6.38 -11.98 0.51
CA SER A 125 7.44 -11.24 1.22
C SER A 125 8.84 -11.79 0.98
N THR A 126 8.96 -13.00 0.41
CA THR A 126 10.24 -13.62 0.10
C THR A 126 10.21 -14.15 -1.32
N PHE A 127 11.19 -13.80 -2.13
CA PHE A 127 11.28 -14.26 -3.50
C PHE A 127 12.71 -14.53 -3.92
N ALA A 128 12.87 -15.63 -4.67
CA ALA A 128 14.12 -16.02 -5.28
C ALA A 128 14.17 -15.51 -6.72
N VAL A 129 15.21 -14.78 -7.06
CA VAL A 129 15.44 -14.20 -8.38
C VAL A 129 16.66 -14.88 -8.99
N LYS A 130 16.56 -15.32 -10.26
CA LYS A 130 17.65 -15.94 -10.99
C LYS A 130 18.82 -14.97 -11.14
N CYS A 131 20.01 -15.39 -10.75
CA CYS A 131 21.23 -14.58 -10.76
C CYS A 131 21.54 -14.01 -12.14
N ASP A 132 21.49 -14.84 -13.19
CA ASP A 132 21.83 -14.44 -14.57
C ASP A 132 20.91 -13.36 -15.14
N THR A 133 19.79 -13.08 -14.46
CA THR A 133 18.84 -12.04 -14.86
C THR A 133 19.05 -10.73 -14.12
N ILE A 134 19.87 -10.71 -13.06
CA ILE A 134 20.25 -9.50 -12.35
C ILE A 134 21.36 -8.80 -13.14
N GLY A 135 21.24 -7.47 -13.27
CA GLY A 135 22.22 -6.68 -14.02
C GLY A 135 23.65 -6.81 -13.45
N SER A 136 24.60 -6.35 -14.23
CA SER A 136 26.05 -6.46 -13.95
C SER A 136 26.50 -5.81 -12.64
N THR A 137 25.68 -4.92 -12.07
CA THR A 137 26.01 -4.11 -10.88
C THR A 137 25.82 -4.83 -9.56
N THR A 138 25.22 -6.04 -9.51
CA THR A 138 24.90 -6.77 -8.28
C THR A 138 24.17 -5.92 -7.23
N GLN A 139 23.47 -4.88 -7.69
CA GLN A 139 22.72 -3.97 -6.85
C GLN A 139 21.21 -4.08 -7.13
N ILE A 140 20.43 -3.99 -6.07
CA ILE A 140 18.95 -4.02 -6.13
C ILE A 140 18.42 -2.69 -5.63
N LEU A 141 17.59 -2.05 -6.46
CA LEU A 141 16.90 -0.82 -6.12
C LEU A 141 15.55 -1.15 -5.51
N PHE A 142 15.35 -0.79 -4.26
CA PHE A 142 14.03 -0.78 -3.61
C PHE A 142 13.42 0.60 -3.74
N ARG A 143 12.27 0.69 -4.38
CA ARG A 143 11.60 1.94 -4.67
C ARG A 143 10.08 1.83 -4.59
N PRO A 144 9.36 2.95 -4.42
CA PRO A 144 7.91 2.99 -4.65
C PRO A 144 7.59 2.63 -6.10
N ARG A 145 6.34 2.18 -6.33
CA ARG A 145 5.87 1.92 -7.70
C ARG A 145 5.93 3.18 -8.57
N ARG A 146 6.18 2.99 -9.85
CA ARG A 146 6.12 4.04 -10.90
C ARG A 146 4.92 3.82 -11.82
N ALA A 147 4.56 4.85 -12.58
CA ALA A 147 3.64 4.69 -13.69
C ALA A 147 4.23 3.68 -14.71
N HIS A 148 3.36 2.86 -15.29
CA HIS A 148 3.72 1.82 -16.27
C HIS A 148 4.57 0.65 -15.74
N ASP A 149 4.84 0.59 -14.43
CA ASP A 149 5.43 -0.61 -13.85
C ASP A 149 4.56 -1.84 -14.15
N GLU A 150 5.18 -2.88 -14.69
CA GLU A 150 4.52 -4.14 -15.02
C GLU A 150 5.40 -5.33 -14.68
N MET A 151 4.78 -6.47 -14.41
CA MET A 151 5.48 -7.73 -14.17
C MET A 151 4.66 -8.90 -14.68
N ARG A 152 5.32 -10.03 -14.93
CA ARG A 152 4.67 -11.28 -15.28
C ARG A 152 4.23 -12.05 -14.03
N VAL A 153 2.97 -12.45 -14.02
CA VAL A 153 2.36 -13.31 -13.01
C VAL A 153 1.70 -14.52 -13.70
N SER A 154 1.19 -15.50 -12.97
CA SER A 154 0.54 -16.71 -13.52
C SER A 154 -0.57 -16.41 -14.54
N GLY A 155 -1.20 -15.25 -14.44
CA GLY A 155 -2.23 -14.77 -15.39
C GLY A 155 -1.70 -13.90 -16.54
N GLY A 156 -0.39 -13.94 -16.86
CA GLY A 156 0.25 -13.12 -17.89
C GLY A 156 0.85 -11.83 -17.36
N ARG A 157 1.26 -10.93 -18.28
CA ARG A 157 1.87 -9.64 -17.93
C ARG A 157 0.78 -8.64 -17.51
N LYS A 158 0.95 -8.01 -16.35
CA LYS A 158 0.01 -7.03 -15.80
C LYS A 158 0.72 -5.83 -15.20
N THR A 159 0.09 -4.67 -15.27
CA THR A 159 0.59 -3.47 -14.59
C THR A 159 0.46 -3.62 -13.07
N LEU A 160 1.40 -3.04 -12.31
CA LEU A 160 1.34 -3.04 -10.85
C LEU A 160 0.07 -2.38 -10.33
N LYS A 161 -0.41 -1.32 -11.01
CA LYS A 161 -1.70 -0.69 -10.68
C LYS A 161 -2.83 -1.70 -10.67
N LYS A 162 -2.94 -2.55 -11.72
CA LYS A 162 -3.98 -3.57 -11.83
C LYS A 162 -3.80 -4.66 -10.78
N LEU A 163 -2.58 -5.16 -10.58
CA LEU A 163 -2.28 -6.17 -9.56
C LEU A 163 -2.64 -5.71 -8.15
N MET A 164 -2.34 -4.46 -7.80
CA MET A 164 -2.67 -3.88 -6.49
C MET A 164 -4.19 -3.70 -6.31
N ILE A 165 -4.92 -3.39 -7.39
CA ILE A 165 -6.40 -3.33 -7.36
C ILE A 165 -6.99 -4.72 -7.20
N ASP A 166 -6.54 -5.69 -7.99
CA ASP A 166 -7.01 -7.09 -7.95
C ASP A 166 -6.81 -7.70 -6.54
N ARG A 167 -5.74 -7.32 -5.86
CA ARG A 167 -5.43 -7.73 -4.47
C ARG A 167 -6.05 -6.84 -3.39
N LYS A 168 -6.89 -5.89 -3.77
CA LYS A 168 -7.57 -4.95 -2.86
C LYS A 168 -6.62 -4.17 -1.93
N ILE A 169 -5.40 -3.89 -2.40
CA ILE A 169 -4.45 -3.08 -1.64
C ILE A 169 -4.96 -1.64 -1.58
N PRO A 170 -5.15 -1.07 -0.38
CA PRO A 170 -5.60 0.31 -0.22
C PRO A 170 -4.68 1.32 -0.91
N LEU A 171 -5.25 2.40 -1.44
CA LEU A 171 -4.47 3.40 -2.19
C LEU A 171 -3.36 4.04 -1.32
N SER A 172 -3.65 4.26 -0.03
CA SER A 172 -2.69 4.80 0.95
C SER A 172 -1.46 3.91 1.13
N ARG A 173 -1.61 2.59 1.00
CA ARG A 173 -0.50 1.64 1.20
C ARG A 173 0.30 1.37 -0.08
N ARG A 174 -0.21 1.69 -1.28
CA ARG A 174 0.43 1.30 -2.55
C ARG A 174 1.79 1.94 -2.78
N SER A 175 2.01 3.15 -2.28
CA SER A 175 3.28 3.88 -2.38
C SER A 175 4.29 3.47 -1.30
N LEU A 176 3.85 2.71 -0.29
CA LEU A 176 4.68 2.16 0.78
C LEU A 176 5.18 0.75 0.48
N LEU A 177 4.61 0.08 -0.53
CA LEU A 177 5.03 -1.28 -0.90
C LEU A 177 6.32 -1.24 -1.73
N PRO A 178 7.41 -1.86 -1.26
CA PRO A 178 8.66 -1.90 -2.00
C PRO A 178 8.53 -2.70 -3.30
N VAL A 179 8.99 -2.07 -4.36
CA VAL A 179 9.29 -2.69 -5.64
C VAL A 179 10.80 -2.94 -5.68
N ALA A 180 11.21 -4.21 -5.68
CA ALA A 180 12.58 -4.60 -5.93
C ALA A 180 12.81 -4.61 -7.45
N ALA A 181 13.80 -3.87 -7.92
CA ALA A 181 14.10 -3.71 -9.33
C ALA A 181 15.62 -3.62 -9.58
N ASP A 182 16.02 -3.87 -10.79
CA ASP A 182 17.36 -3.60 -11.32
C ASP A 182 17.29 -2.78 -12.61
N GLU A 183 18.37 -2.71 -13.35
CA GLU A 183 18.44 -2.00 -14.65
C GLU A 183 17.54 -2.63 -15.73
N HIS A 184 17.20 -3.90 -15.62
CA HIS A 184 16.35 -4.64 -16.55
C HIS A 184 14.87 -4.66 -16.18
N GLY A 185 14.49 -4.12 -15.01
CA GLY A 185 13.10 -3.99 -14.59
C GLY A 185 12.79 -4.57 -13.22
N ILE A 186 11.53 -4.97 -13.04
CA ILE A 186 11.02 -5.44 -11.74
C ILE A 186 11.44 -6.88 -11.48
N LEU A 187 12.03 -7.13 -10.31
CA LEU A 187 12.36 -8.44 -9.77
C LEU A 187 11.18 -9.03 -8.99
N GLY A 188 10.56 -8.22 -8.17
CA GLY A 188 9.41 -8.59 -7.37
C GLY A 188 8.82 -7.40 -6.61
N VAL A 189 7.66 -7.61 -5.99
CA VAL A 189 6.93 -6.57 -5.24
C VAL A 189 6.37 -7.16 -3.96
N TYR A 190 6.62 -6.50 -2.84
CA TYR A 190 6.05 -6.87 -1.55
C TYR A 190 4.51 -6.91 -1.60
N GLY A 191 3.92 -7.97 -1.08
CA GLY A 191 2.48 -8.20 -1.12
C GLY A 191 1.95 -8.70 -2.48
N ILE A 192 2.83 -8.82 -3.51
CA ILE A 192 2.48 -9.35 -4.83
C ILE A 192 3.27 -10.60 -5.17
N GLY A 193 4.58 -10.62 -4.89
CA GLY A 193 5.48 -11.74 -5.13
C GLY A 193 6.49 -11.47 -6.23
N VAL A 194 7.16 -12.53 -6.69
CA VAL A 194 8.22 -12.49 -7.70
C VAL A 194 7.68 -12.24 -9.11
N ASN A 195 8.46 -11.54 -9.93
CA ASN A 195 8.23 -11.48 -11.37
C ASN A 195 8.62 -12.82 -12.02
N LEU A 196 7.66 -13.53 -12.60
CA LEU A 196 7.90 -14.87 -13.18
C LEU A 196 8.93 -14.90 -14.32
N ASP A 197 9.15 -13.78 -15.00
CA ASP A 197 10.23 -13.68 -16.01
C ASP A 197 11.63 -13.70 -15.35
N ARG A 198 11.72 -13.48 -14.04
CA ARG A 198 12.95 -13.32 -13.27
C ARG A 198 13.08 -14.34 -12.12
N ALA A 199 12.06 -15.18 -11.92
CA ALA A 199 12.04 -16.16 -10.83
C ALA A 199 13.11 -17.23 -11.03
N ALA A 200 13.80 -17.59 -9.95
CA ALA A 200 14.72 -18.73 -9.92
C ALA A 200 13.95 -20.06 -9.91
N ALA A 201 14.50 -21.05 -10.60
CA ALA A 201 14.06 -22.43 -10.56
C ALA A 201 15.03 -23.29 -9.70
N PRO A 202 14.59 -24.45 -9.20
CA PRO A 202 15.49 -25.38 -8.51
C PRO A 202 16.74 -25.68 -9.34
N GLY A 203 17.92 -25.58 -8.70
CA GLY A 203 19.22 -25.74 -9.35
C GLY A 203 19.83 -24.43 -9.89
N ASP A 204 19.07 -23.35 -9.98
CA ASP A 204 19.62 -22.06 -10.35
C ASP A 204 20.46 -21.45 -9.21
N ARG A 205 21.44 -20.64 -9.58
CA ARG A 205 22.05 -19.69 -8.64
C ARG A 205 21.10 -18.53 -8.45
N ALA A 206 20.72 -18.21 -7.23
CA ALA A 206 19.66 -17.26 -6.93
C ALA A 206 20.10 -16.14 -5.98
N VAL A 207 19.43 -15.01 -6.07
CA VAL A 207 19.40 -13.98 -5.04
C VAL A 207 18.07 -14.07 -4.33
N ILE A 208 18.14 -14.21 -3.02
CA ILE A 208 16.97 -14.21 -2.16
C ILE A 208 16.72 -12.78 -1.68
N ILE A 209 15.54 -12.29 -1.95
CA ILE A 209 15.05 -11.01 -1.45
C ILE A 209 14.00 -11.29 -0.39
N ARG A 210 14.23 -10.84 0.85
CA ARG A 210 13.26 -10.91 1.95
C ARG A 210 12.84 -9.51 2.37
N ILE A 211 11.57 -9.38 2.69
CA ILE A 211 10.99 -8.12 3.16
C ILE A 211 10.14 -8.45 4.38
N GLU A 212 10.51 -7.89 5.51
CA GLU A 212 9.91 -8.16 6.82
C GLU A 212 9.34 -6.90 7.42
N GLU A 213 8.20 -7.00 8.09
CA GLU A 213 7.68 -5.91 8.91
C GLU A 213 8.53 -5.79 10.19
N LEU A 214 8.98 -4.59 10.51
CA LEU A 214 9.57 -4.33 11.82
C LEU A 214 8.48 -4.50 12.86
N GLU A 215 8.70 -5.37 13.83
CA GLU A 215 7.87 -5.42 15.02
C GLU A 215 7.89 -4.02 15.64
N LYS A 216 6.70 -3.47 15.89
CA LYS A 216 6.60 -2.31 16.77
C LYS A 216 7.04 -2.81 18.13
N GLU A 217 8.24 -2.45 18.56
CA GLU A 217 8.58 -2.55 19.97
C GLU A 217 7.43 -1.87 20.72
N ASP A 218 6.69 -2.65 21.49
CA ASP A 218 5.77 -2.12 22.47
C ASP A 218 6.57 -1.13 23.30
N SER A 219 6.24 0.15 23.16
CA SER A 219 6.73 1.20 24.03
C SER A 219 6.12 0.98 25.42
N LEU A 220 6.59 -0.09 26.05
CA LEU A 220 6.46 -0.33 27.47
C LEU A 220 7.68 0.31 28.14
N TYR A 221 7.63 1.61 28.37
CA TYR A 221 8.32 2.32 29.47
C TYR A 221 8.01 3.83 29.29
N ASP A 222 6.98 4.28 29.96
CA ASP A 222 6.85 5.29 31.04
C ASP A 222 5.39 5.73 31.19
#